data_c361ccfb1770348259c66664767bc202
#
_entry.id   c361ccfb1770348259c66664767bc202
#
_cell.length_a   1.000
_cell.length_b   1.000
_cell.length_c   1.000
_cell.angle_alpha   90.00
_cell.angle_beta   90.00
_cell.angle_gamma   90.00
#
_symmetry.space_group_name_H-M   'P 1'
#
loop_
_entity.id
_entity.type
_entity.pdbx_description
1 polymer ?
#
loop_
_entity_poly.entity_id
_entity_poly.type
_entity_poly.pdbx_seq_one_letter_code
_entity_poly.pdbx_strand_id
1 'polypeptide(L)'
;MDKKKLLYEFEKELEKKGISRRDALKAMGIATASTALLNPIETKASEAKASDVKAKIVIVGGGLAGISTAARLINSLSNPDVTVIEPSDVSVSYQPGNTFIGVGIYEKKDVMYELKDFLPKGVKLIKDKAVEFDPNNNNLTISSGERITYDYLVVAAGVALDFGRIKGLEELGNTYTMDEKSKIKELFDGTGVSTVYNTDAAVYTWKNMQATIEEAKKGKKLNAIFSHPDTAIKCGGAPKKIMYLMDARLNEVGKDVRANVNMTFYPNSMKMFSVKEYEDVIKEQYKQRNMNWKFAHNLKEVDIKNKVATFEHYWDEKGAWDPDLEEYDLLRRTKLVDVPYDFLHLTPPMKAPDEIGNSPIGSGRGWVPVNKETLQHVIYDNIFSLGDIAAVPLGKTGGSVRKQYKVVVDNIISAMEGKELTAKYDGYTVCPIITGIGSVMLAEFDWSMKPTPSFPLDPTKERYIWWLLKAYILKPMTQYGMLSGKV
;
A
#
# COMPACT_ATOMS: atom_id res chain seq x y z
N MET A 1 -15.89 -4.58 11.30
CA MET A 1 -17.33 -4.28 11.00
C MET A 1 -17.93 -5.48 10.28
N ASP A 2 -19.01 -6.06 10.82
CA ASP A 2 -19.66 -7.24 10.25
C ASP A 2 -20.18 -6.96 8.81
N LYS A 3 -20.19 -7.98 7.94
CA LYS A 3 -20.66 -7.91 6.55
C LYS A 3 -22.09 -7.34 6.44
N LYS A 4 -22.97 -7.73 7.36
CA LYS A 4 -24.37 -7.22 7.40
C LYS A 4 -24.41 -5.73 7.72
N LYS A 5 -23.62 -5.27 8.68
CA LYS A 5 -23.52 -3.86 9.04
C LYS A 5 -22.95 -3.04 7.89
N LEU A 6 -21.94 -3.55 7.18
CA LEU A 6 -21.34 -2.89 6.04
C LEU A 6 -22.33 -2.70 4.87
N LEU A 7 -23.10 -3.74 4.58
CA LEU A 7 -24.17 -3.69 3.57
C LEU A 7 -25.28 -2.71 3.96
N TYR A 8 -25.69 -2.72 5.22
CA TYR A 8 -26.71 -1.79 5.72
C TYR A 8 -26.25 -0.34 5.59
N GLU A 9 -25.03 -0.01 6.01
CA GLU A 9 -24.47 1.33 5.87
C GLU A 9 -24.32 1.75 4.40
N PHE A 10 -23.93 0.82 3.53
CA PHE A 10 -23.87 1.05 2.09
C PHE A 10 -25.25 1.37 1.49
N GLU A 11 -26.28 0.58 1.82
CA GLU A 11 -27.66 0.81 1.36
C GLU A 11 -28.21 2.15 1.87
N LYS A 12 -27.98 2.46 3.15
CA LYS A 12 -28.37 3.73 3.75
C LYS A 12 -27.71 4.95 3.06
N GLU A 13 -26.44 4.83 2.67
CA GLU A 13 -25.75 5.90 1.93
C GLU A 13 -26.26 6.04 0.49
N LEU A 14 -26.64 4.94 -0.17
CA LEU A 14 -27.30 5.00 -1.48
C LEU A 14 -28.65 5.70 -1.40
N GLU A 15 -29.47 5.34 -0.41
CA GLU A 15 -30.79 5.96 -0.17
C GLU A 15 -30.69 7.47 0.06
N LYS A 16 -29.74 7.92 0.91
CA LYS A 16 -29.49 9.35 1.15
C LYS A 16 -29.19 10.14 -0.13
N LYS A 17 -28.63 9.48 -1.13
CA LYS A 17 -28.23 10.08 -2.41
C LYS A 17 -29.22 9.82 -3.54
N GLY A 18 -30.32 9.13 -3.27
CA GLY A 18 -31.31 8.77 -4.29
C GLY A 18 -30.78 7.83 -5.37
N ILE A 19 -29.73 7.06 -5.06
CA ILE A 19 -29.08 6.14 -5.99
C ILE A 19 -29.61 4.73 -5.73
N SER A 20 -30.19 4.08 -6.74
CA SER A 20 -30.60 2.69 -6.58
C SER A 20 -29.38 1.77 -6.45
N ARG A 21 -29.50 0.70 -5.66
CA ARG A 21 -28.47 -0.34 -5.53
C ARG A 21 -28.04 -0.90 -6.89
N ARG A 22 -28.98 -1.10 -7.79
CA ARG A 22 -28.74 -1.60 -9.16
C ARG A 22 -27.90 -0.62 -9.97
N ASP A 23 -28.19 0.67 -9.88
CA ASP A 23 -27.44 1.70 -10.61
C ASP A 23 -26.05 1.90 -10.04
N ALA A 24 -25.91 1.84 -8.71
CA ALA A 24 -24.60 1.84 -8.06
C ALA A 24 -23.73 0.65 -8.51
N LEU A 25 -24.27 -0.57 -8.52
CA LEU A 25 -23.55 -1.76 -8.96
C LEU A 25 -23.24 -1.73 -10.45
N LYS A 26 -24.13 -1.23 -11.30
CA LYS A 26 -23.87 -1.03 -12.73
C LYS A 26 -22.75 0.00 -12.95
N ALA A 27 -22.81 1.14 -12.26
CA ALA A 27 -21.77 2.17 -12.36
C ALA A 27 -20.40 1.70 -11.88
N MET A 28 -20.36 0.75 -10.94
CA MET A 28 -19.13 0.11 -10.47
C MET A 28 -18.65 -1.04 -11.37
N GLY A 29 -19.32 -1.32 -12.49
CA GLY A 29 -18.98 -2.45 -13.38
C GLY A 29 -19.17 -3.83 -12.75
N ILE A 30 -19.90 -3.92 -11.62
CA ILE A 30 -20.10 -5.15 -10.85
C ILE A 30 -21.38 -5.89 -11.31
N ALA A 31 -21.96 -5.50 -12.42
CA ALA A 31 -23.25 -6.04 -12.90
C ALA A 31 -23.26 -7.56 -13.09
N THR A 32 -22.09 -8.19 -13.27
CA THR A 32 -21.93 -9.66 -13.34
C THR A 32 -21.37 -10.27 -12.06
N ALA A 33 -20.77 -9.48 -11.16
CA ALA A 33 -20.22 -9.94 -9.90
C ALA A 33 -21.17 -9.75 -8.70
N SER A 34 -22.30 -9.09 -8.91
CA SER A 34 -23.26 -8.74 -7.84
C SER A 34 -23.90 -9.95 -7.16
N THR A 35 -23.98 -11.09 -7.84
CA THR A 35 -24.43 -12.34 -7.25
C THR A 35 -23.38 -13.00 -6.37
N ALA A 36 -22.09 -12.84 -6.69
CA ALA A 36 -21.01 -13.46 -5.93
C ALA A 36 -20.68 -12.74 -4.61
N LEU A 37 -20.97 -11.44 -4.50
CA LEU A 37 -20.75 -10.65 -3.28
C LEU A 37 -21.89 -10.77 -2.25
N LEU A 38 -23.10 -11.09 -2.70
CA LEU A 38 -24.32 -11.02 -1.88
C LEU A 38 -24.98 -12.38 -1.62
N ASN A 39 -24.75 -13.34 -2.48
CA ASN A 39 -25.03 -14.76 -2.24
C ASN A 39 -23.77 -15.56 -2.55
N PRO A 40 -23.46 -16.60 -1.80
CA PRO A 40 -22.51 -17.62 -2.22
C PRO A 40 -23.16 -18.50 -3.29
N ILE A 41 -23.64 -17.91 -4.38
CA ILE A 41 -23.98 -18.67 -5.56
C ILE A 41 -22.61 -19.05 -6.13
N GLU A 42 -22.35 -20.33 -6.16
CA GLU A 42 -21.35 -20.98 -6.98
C GLU A 42 -21.42 -20.36 -8.39
N THR A 43 -20.67 -19.27 -8.60
CA THR A 43 -20.25 -18.99 -9.96
C THR A 43 -19.43 -20.19 -10.32
N LYS A 44 -19.93 -21.05 -11.19
CA LYS A 44 -19.10 -21.98 -11.94
C LYS A 44 -18.00 -21.12 -12.57
N ALA A 45 -16.87 -20.95 -11.83
CA ALA A 45 -15.61 -20.74 -12.48
C ALA A 45 -15.57 -21.86 -13.52
N SER A 46 -15.30 -21.55 -14.78
CA SER A 46 -15.02 -22.59 -15.76
C SER A 46 -14.09 -23.55 -15.03
N GLU A 47 -14.49 -24.80 -14.86
CA GLU A 47 -13.70 -25.86 -14.27
C GLU A 47 -12.50 -26.07 -15.20
N ALA A 48 -11.51 -25.16 -15.11
CA ALA A 48 -10.19 -25.48 -15.58
C ALA A 48 -9.77 -26.68 -14.74
N LYS A 49 -9.58 -27.83 -15.38
CA LYS A 49 -9.18 -29.08 -14.72
C LYS A 49 -7.94 -28.73 -13.88
N ALA A 50 -8.00 -29.01 -12.57
CA ALA A 50 -6.88 -28.77 -11.67
C ALA A 50 -5.65 -29.51 -12.19
N SER A 51 -4.48 -28.89 -12.15
CA SER A 51 -3.24 -29.54 -12.58
C SER A 51 -2.84 -30.62 -11.60
N ASP A 52 -2.43 -31.80 -12.11
CA ASP A 52 -2.02 -32.95 -11.33
C ASP A 52 -0.54 -32.93 -10.91
N VAL A 53 0.21 -31.87 -11.29
CA VAL A 53 1.62 -31.73 -10.91
C VAL A 53 1.77 -31.53 -9.40
N LYS A 54 2.88 -32.03 -8.87
CA LYS A 54 3.17 -31.98 -7.43
C LYS A 54 4.49 -31.27 -7.20
N ALA A 55 4.50 -30.36 -6.25
CA ALA A 55 5.70 -29.70 -5.77
C ALA A 55 5.42 -29.15 -4.36
N LYS A 56 6.48 -29.05 -3.55
CA LYS A 56 6.46 -28.38 -2.27
C LYS A 56 6.64 -26.88 -2.47
N ILE A 57 5.59 -26.11 -2.25
CA ILE A 57 5.59 -24.66 -2.43
C ILE A 57 5.63 -23.99 -1.06
N VAL A 58 6.66 -23.17 -0.83
CA VAL A 58 6.81 -22.38 0.39
C VAL A 58 6.55 -20.90 0.07
N ILE A 59 5.71 -20.26 0.88
CA ILE A 59 5.36 -18.85 0.75
C ILE A 59 5.85 -18.12 2.01
N VAL A 60 6.73 -17.14 1.85
CA VAL A 60 7.20 -16.29 2.94
C VAL A 60 6.35 -15.02 2.98
N GLY A 61 5.54 -14.88 4.04
CA GLY A 61 4.60 -13.79 4.27
C GLY A 61 3.14 -14.21 4.17
N GLY A 62 2.38 -13.99 5.25
CA GLY A 62 0.93 -14.29 5.38
C GLY A 62 0.03 -13.08 5.14
N GLY A 63 0.54 -12.03 4.48
CA GLY A 63 -0.26 -10.86 4.11
C GLY A 63 -1.17 -11.10 2.90
N LEU A 64 -1.73 -10.01 2.34
CA LEU A 64 -2.63 -10.05 1.19
C LEU A 64 -2.05 -10.87 0.02
N ALA A 65 -0.79 -10.63 -0.33
CA ALA A 65 -0.14 -11.28 -1.45
C ALA A 65 0.05 -12.78 -1.21
N GLY A 66 0.58 -13.17 -0.03
CA GLY A 66 0.85 -14.57 0.28
C GLY A 66 -0.41 -15.42 0.42
N ILE A 67 -1.41 -14.95 1.17
CA ILE A 67 -2.66 -15.73 1.36
C ILE A 67 -3.45 -15.82 0.05
N SER A 68 -3.51 -14.76 -0.77
CA SER A 68 -4.18 -14.83 -2.09
C SER A 68 -3.48 -15.82 -3.02
N THR A 69 -2.14 -15.87 -2.99
CA THR A 69 -1.34 -16.85 -3.74
C THR A 69 -1.60 -18.27 -3.24
N ALA A 70 -1.53 -18.49 -1.92
CA ALA A 70 -1.83 -19.80 -1.31
C ALA A 70 -3.23 -20.27 -1.68
N ALA A 71 -4.23 -19.42 -1.56
CA ALA A 71 -5.62 -19.74 -1.88
C ALA A 71 -5.80 -20.13 -3.35
N ARG A 72 -5.16 -19.39 -4.28
CA ARG A 72 -5.24 -19.72 -5.70
C ARG A 72 -4.50 -21.03 -6.03
N LEU A 73 -3.34 -21.31 -5.41
CA LEU A 73 -2.64 -22.59 -5.56
C LEU A 73 -3.51 -23.77 -5.10
N ILE A 74 -4.13 -23.66 -3.93
CA ILE A 74 -5.08 -24.68 -3.42
C ILE A 74 -6.24 -24.91 -4.41
N ASN A 75 -6.75 -23.84 -5.03
CA ASN A 75 -7.86 -23.94 -5.98
C ASN A 75 -7.44 -24.48 -7.37
N SER A 76 -6.13 -24.44 -7.71
CA SER A 76 -5.63 -24.76 -9.05
C SER A 76 -4.88 -26.08 -9.14
N LEU A 77 -4.50 -26.71 -8.02
CA LEU A 77 -3.75 -27.95 -7.95
C LEU A 77 -4.63 -29.07 -7.37
N SER A 78 -4.56 -30.29 -7.95
CA SER A 78 -5.29 -31.48 -7.44
C SER A 78 -4.73 -31.97 -6.10
N ASN A 79 -3.42 -31.85 -5.89
CA ASN A 79 -2.71 -32.30 -4.69
C ASN A 79 -1.74 -31.23 -4.20
N PRO A 80 -2.23 -30.08 -3.70
CA PRO A 80 -1.38 -28.97 -3.29
C PRO A 80 -0.60 -29.29 -2.02
N ASP A 81 0.72 -29.02 -2.02
CA ASP A 81 1.58 -28.98 -0.82
C ASP A 81 2.08 -27.56 -0.63
N VAL A 82 1.32 -26.76 0.09
CA VAL A 82 1.55 -25.34 0.28
C VAL A 82 1.77 -25.02 1.75
N THR A 83 2.93 -24.41 2.05
CA THR A 83 3.30 -23.94 3.38
C THR A 83 3.44 -22.43 3.36
N VAL A 84 2.80 -21.75 4.31
CA VAL A 84 2.97 -20.30 4.56
C VAL A 84 3.79 -20.11 5.83
N ILE A 85 4.82 -19.25 5.77
CA ILE A 85 5.64 -18.86 6.92
C ILE A 85 5.27 -17.41 7.26
N GLU A 86 4.68 -17.19 8.46
CA GLU A 86 4.23 -15.88 8.92
C GLU A 86 4.32 -15.80 10.45
N PRO A 87 5.07 -14.86 11.01
CA PRO A 87 5.22 -14.73 12.47
C PRO A 87 3.98 -14.16 13.17
N SER A 88 3.12 -13.42 12.48
CA SER A 88 1.98 -12.73 13.07
C SER A 88 0.69 -13.57 13.00
N ASP A 89 -0.10 -13.56 14.09
CA ASP A 89 -1.45 -14.10 14.09
C ASP A 89 -2.47 -13.19 13.44
N VAL A 90 -2.14 -11.91 13.33
CA VAL A 90 -3.05 -10.85 12.89
C VAL A 90 -2.54 -10.23 11.61
N SER A 91 -3.42 -9.93 10.70
CA SER A 91 -3.08 -9.23 9.46
C SER A 91 -3.97 -8.02 9.21
N VAL A 92 -3.44 -7.06 8.44
CA VAL A 92 -4.16 -5.93 7.86
C VAL A 92 -3.92 -5.94 6.38
N SER A 93 -4.90 -6.40 5.64
CA SER A 93 -4.78 -6.47 4.18
C SER A 93 -5.64 -5.48 3.45
N TYR A 94 -6.47 -4.76 4.19
CA TYR A 94 -7.40 -3.82 3.60
C TYR A 94 -6.78 -2.42 3.51
N GLN A 95 -6.45 -2.01 2.30
CA GLN A 95 -6.10 -0.63 1.99
C GLN A 95 -7.36 0.08 1.46
N PRO A 96 -7.80 1.18 2.04
CA PRO A 96 -7.09 2.20 2.82
C PRO A 96 -7.35 2.16 4.33
N GLY A 97 -7.54 1.01 4.94
CA GLY A 97 -7.98 0.90 6.32
C GLY A 97 -7.31 1.87 7.29
N ASN A 98 -5.97 1.88 7.33
CA ASN A 98 -5.23 2.79 8.19
C ASN A 98 -5.45 4.28 7.85
N THR A 99 -5.65 4.61 6.58
CA THR A 99 -6.00 5.99 6.17
C THR A 99 -7.34 6.41 6.77
N PHE A 100 -8.31 5.50 6.83
CA PHE A 100 -9.61 5.77 7.46
C PHE A 100 -9.54 5.79 8.98
N ILE A 101 -8.67 4.99 9.61
CA ILE A 101 -8.39 5.12 11.04
C ILE A 101 -7.82 6.52 11.34
N GLY A 102 -6.81 6.95 10.56
CA GLY A 102 -6.11 8.23 10.75
C GLY A 102 -7.00 9.48 10.63
N VAL A 103 -8.27 9.31 10.24
CA VAL A 103 -9.25 10.41 10.13
C VAL A 103 -10.59 10.09 10.84
N GLY A 104 -10.62 9.05 11.67
CA GLY A 104 -11.76 8.70 12.50
C GLY A 104 -12.99 8.16 11.75
N ILE A 105 -12.79 7.56 10.56
CA ILE A 105 -13.86 6.88 9.81
C ILE A 105 -13.95 5.41 10.22
N TYR A 106 -12.79 4.78 10.48
CA TYR A 106 -12.68 3.41 10.99
C TYR A 106 -11.99 3.38 12.34
N GLU A 107 -12.24 2.33 13.10
CA GLU A 107 -11.45 1.95 14.27
C GLU A 107 -10.43 0.85 13.89
N LYS A 108 -9.42 0.63 14.73
CA LYS A 108 -8.40 -0.42 14.55
C LYS A 108 -9.04 -1.80 14.26
N LYS A 109 -10.07 -2.17 15.05
CA LYS A 109 -10.81 -3.44 14.89
C LYS A 109 -11.53 -3.62 13.53
N ASP A 110 -11.78 -2.53 12.82
CA ASP A 110 -12.46 -2.58 11.52
C ASP A 110 -11.54 -3.06 10.38
N VAL A 111 -10.22 -3.00 10.57
CA VAL A 111 -9.24 -3.34 9.55
C VAL A 111 -8.41 -4.57 9.89
N MET A 112 -8.34 -4.95 11.16
CA MET A 112 -7.62 -6.14 11.62
C MET A 112 -8.46 -7.39 11.47
N TYR A 113 -7.80 -8.51 11.22
CA TYR A 113 -8.41 -9.85 11.24
C TYR A 113 -7.38 -10.90 11.65
N GLU A 114 -7.86 -12.00 12.23
CA GLU A 114 -7.06 -13.16 12.55
C GLU A 114 -6.65 -13.87 11.26
N LEU A 115 -5.37 -14.14 11.10
CA LEU A 115 -4.85 -14.82 9.90
C LEU A 115 -5.50 -16.19 9.67
N LYS A 116 -5.72 -16.95 10.77
CA LYS A 116 -6.34 -18.27 10.73
C LYS A 116 -7.75 -18.28 10.09
N ASP A 117 -8.49 -17.17 10.19
CA ASP A 117 -9.85 -17.06 9.64
C ASP A 117 -9.86 -16.98 8.10
N PHE A 118 -8.71 -16.66 7.50
CA PHE A 118 -8.54 -16.52 6.07
C PHE A 118 -7.50 -17.49 5.48
N LEU A 119 -6.88 -18.32 6.32
CA LEU A 119 -5.95 -19.34 5.86
C LEU A 119 -6.72 -20.40 5.05
N PRO A 120 -6.36 -20.66 3.79
CA PRO A 120 -7.06 -21.65 2.97
C PRO A 120 -6.95 -23.06 3.58
N LYS A 121 -8.05 -23.81 3.53
CA LYS A 121 -8.05 -25.19 4.03
C LYS A 121 -7.01 -26.03 3.26
N GLY A 122 -6.16 -26.73 3.99
CA GLY A 122 -5.07 -27.55 3.42
C GLY A 122 -3.72 -26.85 3.37
N VAL A 123 -3.66 -25.54 3.65
CA VAL A 123 -2.38 -24.82 3.78
C VAL A 123 -1.78 -25.08 5.17
N LYS A 124 -0.50 -25.43 5.20
CA LYS A 124 0.28 -25.52 6.45
C LYS A 124 0.76 -24.12 6.82
N LEU A 125 0.50 -23.67 8.05
CA LEU A 125 1.05 -22.43 8.60
C LEU A 125 2.21 -22.76 9.53
N ILE A 126 3.37 -22.15 9.26
CA ILE A 126 4.50 -22.09 10.18
C ILE A 126 4.52 -20.70 10.80
N LYS A 127 4.24 -20.65 12.11
CA LYS A 127 4.20 -19.39 12.87
C LYS A 127 5.61 -19.00 13.29
N ASP A 128 6.41 -18.54 12.32
CA ASP A 128 7.79 -18.17 12.54
C ASP A 128 8.26 -17.19 11.43
N LYS A 129 9.45 -16.66 11.56
CA LYS A 129 10.07 -15.72 10.60
C LYS A 129 11.17 -16.42 9.80
N ALA A 130 11.14 -16.30 8.47
CA ALA A 130 12.27 -16.70 7.63
C ALA A 130 13.44 -15.72 7.83
N VAL A 131 14.64 -16.25 8.16
CA VAL A 131 15.80 -15.44 8.55
C VAL A 131 17.02 -15.67 7.67
N GLU A 132 17.16 -16.86 7.04
CA GLU A 132 18.25 -17.17 6.12
C GLU A 132 17.71 -17.85 4.87
N PHE A 133 18.35 -17.62 3.72
CA PHE A 133 17.95 -18.18 2.44
C PHE A 133 19.14 -18.81 1.73
N ASP A 134 19.02 -20.08 1.37
CA ASP A 134 20.00 -20.85 0.58
C ASP A 134 19.33 -21.32 -0.73
N PRO A 135 19.19 -20.42 -1.71
CA PRO A 135 18.46 -20.72 -2.94
C PRO A 135 19.16 -21.76 -3.82
N ASN A 136 20.49 -21.94 -3.68
CA ASN A 136 21.23 -22.95 -4.43
C ASN A 136 20.91 -24.37 -3.98
N ASN A 137 20.50 -24.54 -2.72
CA ASN A 137 20.09 -25.83 -2.13
C ASN A 137 18.58 -25.91 -1.88
N ASN A 138 17.79 -24.97 -2.42
CA ASN A 138 16.33 -24.91 -2.30
C ASN A 138 15.82 -25.01 -0.86
N ASN A 139 16.41 -24.23 0.04
CA ASN A 139 15.97 -24.18 1.43
C ASN A 139 16.10 -22.79 2.05
N LEU A 140 15.41 -22.61 3.15
CA LEU A 140 15.52 -21.45 4.02
C LEU A 140 15.53 -21.90 5.49
N THR A 141 16.03 -21.04 6.37
CA THR A 141 16.02 -21.25 7.83
C THR A 141 15.04 -20.29 8.48
N ILE A 142 14.22 -20.76 9.40
CA ILE A 142 13.34 -19.92 10.23
C ILE A 142 14.01 -19.58 11.57
N SER A 143 13.47 -18.60 12.31
CA SER A 143 14.14 -18.09 13.52
C SER A 143 14.29 -19.11 14.64
N SER A 144 13.49 -20.17 14.66
CA SER A 144 13.68 -21.33 15.56
C SER A 144 14.87 -22.21 15.21
N GLY A 145 15.53 -21.99 14.06
CA GLY A 145 16.65 -22.78 13.56
C GLY A 145 16.23 -23.96 12.67
N GLU A 146 14.94 -24.21 12.48
CA GLU A 146 14.46 -25.27 11.59
C GLU A 146 14.75 -24.88 10.12
N ARG A 147 15.25 -25.86 9.35
CA ARG A 147 15.48 -25.73 7.91
C ARG A 147 14.27 -26.24 7.12
N ILE A 148 13.73 -25.40 6.28
CA ILE A 148 12.56 -25.67 5.43
C ILE A 148 13.02 -25.79 3.97
N THR A 149 12.84 -26.98 3.38
CA THR A 149 13.10 -27.21 1.96
C THR A 149 11.88 -26.86 1.10
N TYR A 150 12.11 -26.51 -0.14
CA TYR A 150 11.05 -26.21 -1.12
C TYR A 150 11.45 -26.65 -2.53
N ASP A 151 10.46 -26.92 -3.37
CA ASP A 151 10.68 -27.01 -4.83
C ASP A 151 10.48 -25.62 -5.43
N TYR A 152 9.49 -24.86 -4.95
CA TYR A 152 9.24 -23.47 -5.34
C TYR A 152 9.10 -22.58 -4.12
N LEU A 153 9.64 -21.37 -4.22
CA LEU A 153 9.56 -20.35 -3.19
C LEU A 153 8.82 -19.12 -3.70
N VAL A 154 7.86 -18.62 -2.92
CA VAL A 154 7.18 -17.33 -3.17
C VAL A 154 7.53 -16.36 -2.06
N VAL A 155 8.08 -15.20 -2.42
CA VAL A 155 8.44 -14.15 -1.46
C VAL A 155 7.39 -13.04 -1.51
N ALA A 156 6.59 -12.94 -0.44
CA ALA A 156 5.45 -12.03 -0.31
C ALA A 156 5.42 -11.30 1.04
N ALA A 157 6.60 -11.07 1.65
CA ALA A 157 6.75 -10.55 3.02
C ALA A 157 6.47 -9.05 3.19
N GLY A 158 6.03 -8.35 2.14
CA GLY A 158 5.73 -6.91 2.21
C GLY A 158 6.98 -6.06 2.43
N VAL A 159 6.86 -4.97 3.21
CA VAL A 159 7.94 -4.00 3.44
C VAL A 159 8.10 -3.66 4.90
N ALA A 160 9.33 -3.36 5.29
CA ALA A 160 9.66 -2.70 6.54
C ALA A 160 9.56 -1.18 6.39
N LEU A 161 9.03 -0.53 7.41
CA LEU A 161 9.01 0.92 7.59
C LEU A 161 10.32 1.30 8.30
N ASP A 162 11.24 1.92 7.59
CA ASP A 162 12.61 2.20 8.04
C ASP A 162 12.68 3.54 8.78
N PHE A 163 12.09 3.59 9.97
CA PHE A 163 12.15 4.77 10.83
C PHE A 163 13.56 5.08 11.31
N GLY A 164 14.45 4.07 11.34
CA GLY A 164 15.85 4.25 11.73
C GLY A 164 16.63 5.25 10.87
N ARG A 165 16.16 5.55 9.65
CA ARG A 165 16.73 6.58 8.77
C ARG A 165 16.32 8.01 9.11
N ILE A 166 15.40 8.21 10.06
CA ILE A 166 14.90 9.53 10.45
C ILE A 166 15.41 9.82 11.86
N LYS A 167 16.33 10.78 11.99
CA LYS A 167 16.84 11.19 13.30
C LYS A 167 15.71 11.69 14.19
N GLY A 168 15.69 11.26 15.45
CA GLY A 168 14.61 11.48 16.41
C GLY A 168 13.53 10.37 16.40
N LEU A 169 13.61 9.40 15.46
CA LEU A 169 12.73 8.23 15.39
C LEU A 169 13.50 6.90 15.31
N GLU A 170 14.82 6.93 15.54
CA GLU A 170 15.72 5.77 15.38
C GLU A 170 15.30 4.58 16.25
N GLU A 171 14.75 4.82 17.43
CA GLU A 171 14.32 3.77 18.36
C GLU A 171 13.21 2.86 17.81
N LEU A 172 12.47 3.33 16.80
CA LEU A 172 11.50 2.49 16.10
C LEU A 172 12.17 1.48 15.17
N GLY A 173 13.37 1.81 14.63
CA GLY A 173 14.10 0.95 13.71
C GLY A 173 13.23 0.48 12.55
N ASN A 174 13.34 -0.80 12.19
CA ASN A 174 12.40 -1.45 11.27
C ASN A 174 11.09 -1.74 12.00
N THR A 175 10.01 -1.21 11.47
CA THR A 175 8.66 -1.39 12.00
C THR A 175 7.75 -1.92 10.89
N TYR A 176 6.81 -2.77 11.22
CA TYR A 176 5.84 -3.30 10.26
C TYR A 176 4.46 -2.71 10.49
N THR A 177 3.56 -2.91 9.53
CA THR A 177 2.22 -2.29 9.57
C THR A 177 1.44 -2.64 10.85
N MET A 178 1.67 -3.85 11.38
CA MET A 178 0.95 -4.38 12.54
C MET A 178 1.74 -4.36 13.84
N ASP A 179 2.99 -3.91 13.82
CA ASP A 179 3.81 -3.91 15.03
C ASP A 179 3.18 -3.02 16.11
N GLU A 180 3.04 -3.60 17.28
CA GLU A 180 2.65 -2.93 18.52
C GLU A 180 3.92 -2.68 19.35
N LYS A 181 4.46 -1.48 19.22
CA LYS A 181 5.63 -1.06 20.01
C LYS A 181 5.23 0.04 20.98
N SER A 182 5.64 -0.08 22.24
CA SER A 182 5.41 0.98 23.25
C SER A 182 5.92 2.35 22.79
N LYS A 183 7.05 2.37 22.06
CA LYS A 183 7.63 3.58 21.46
C LYS A 183 6.74 4.25 20.43
N ILE A 184 5.87 3.52 19.73
CA ILE A 184 4.89 4.13 18.81
C ILE A 184 3.97 5.08 19.59
N LYS A 185 3.48 4.66 20.75
CA LYS A 185 2.67 5.53 21.62
C LYS A 185 3.47 6.75 22.08
N GLU A 186 4.66 6.54 22.60
CA GLU A 186 5.52 7.62 23.12
C GLU A 186 5.82 8.69 22.06
N LEU A 187 6.16 8.27 20.85
CA LEU A 187 6.61 9.18 19.80
C LEU A 187 5.45 9.82 19.00
N PHE A 188 4.24 9.25 19.05
CA PHE A 188 3.13 9.73 18.21
C PHE A 188 1.96 10.31 19.02
N ASP A 189 1.66 9.82 20.24
CA ASP A 189 0.47 10.25 21.01
C ASP A 189 0.64 11.67 21.55
N GLY A 190 -0.12 12.63 21.04
CA GLY A 190 -0.10 14.03 21.50
C GLY A 190 1.09 14.87 21.04
N THR A 191 1.99 14.33 20.22
CA THR A 191 3.22 15.02 19.76
C THR A 191 3.02 15.85 18.52
N GLY A 192 1.95 15.61 17.75
CA GLY A 192 1.72 16.14 16.43
C GLY A 192 2.37 15.31 15.32
N VAL A 193 3.30 14.39 15.64
CA VAL A 193 3.89 13.44 14.68
C VAL A 193 2.89 12.34 14.36
N SER A 194 2.72 12.01 13.09
CA SER A 194 1.66 11.14 12.61
C SER A 194 2.10 10.31 11.41
N THR A 195 1.57 9.10 11.28
CA THR A 195 1.68 8.28 10.08
C THR A 195 0.54 7.27 9.99
N VAL A 196 0.11 6.94 8.78
CA VAL A 196 -0.91 5.89 8.55
C VAL A 196 -0.30 4.58 8.08
N TYR A 197 1.00 4.45 8.05
CA TYR A 197 1.67 3.24 7.58
C TYR A 197 1.79 2.14 8.64
N ASN A 198 1.68 2.50 9.92
CA ASN A 198 1.49 1.57 11.04
C ASN A 198 0.09 1.77 11.64
N THR A 199 -0.55 0.70 12.08
CA THR A 199 -1.96 0.71 12.51
C THR A 199 -2.16 1.45 13.82
N ASP A 200 -1.26 1.29 14.80
CA ASP A 200 -1.33 2.04 16.07
C ASP A 200 -1.01 3.52 15.87
N ALA A 201 0.00 3.83 15.05
CA ALA A 201 0.30 5.21 14.71
C ALA A 201 -0.85 5.90 13.95
N ALA A 202 -1.66 5.15 13.19
CA ALA A 202 -2.86 5.69 12.54
C ALA A 202 -3.93 6.12 13.58
N VAL A 203 -4.05 5.41 14.71
CA VAL A 203 -4.93 5.84 15.81
C VAL A 203 -4.46 7.17 16.40
N TYR A 204 -3.16 7.32 16.61
CA TYR A 204 -2.58 8.57 17.12
C TYR A 204 -2.63 9.69 16.06
N THR A 205 -2.58 9.35 14.77
CA THR A 205 -2.81 10.33 13.69
C THR A 205 -4.16 11.02 13.82
N TRP A 206 -5.23 10.26 14.11
CA TRP A 206 -6.56 10.85 14.34
C TRP A 206 -6.59 11.74 15.59
N LYS A 207 -6.00 11.30 16.69
CA LYS A 207 -5.91 12.11 17.92
C LYS A 207 -5.16 13.43 17.70
N ASN A 208 -4.02 13.38 17.01
CA ASN A 208 -3.22 14.57 16.68
C ASN A 208 -3.98 15.51 15.75
N MET A 209 -4.71 14.96 14.78
CA MET A 209 -5.55 15.74 13.87
C MET A 209 -6.69 16.44 14.64
N GLN A 210 -7.36 15.74 15.56
CA GLN A 210 -8.38 16.34 16.44
C GLN A 210 -7.81 17.48 17.27
N ALA A 211 -6.63 17.28 17.89
CA ALA A 211 -5.96 18.32 18.68
C ALA A 211 -5.64 19.55 17.82
N THR A 212 -5.18 19.35 16.59
CA THR A 212 -4.92 20.44 15.62
C THR A 212 -6.20 21.18 15.26
N ILE A 213 -7.31 20.47 15.04
CA ILE A 213 -8.62 21.08 14.77
C ILE A 213 -9.07 21.93 15.96
N GLU A 214 -8.95 21.44 17.19
CA GLU A 214 -9.34 22.20 18.40
C GLU A 214 -8.51 23.48 18.58
N GLU A 215 -7.21 23.44 18.29
CA GLU A 215 -6.38 24.66 18.33
C GLU A 215 -6.75 25.65 17.21
N ALA A 216 -7.06 25.13 16.01
CA ALA A 216 -7.53 25.96 14.89
C ALA A 216 -8.88 26.66 15.19
N LYS A 217 -9.81 26.00 15.92
CA LYS A 217 -11.06 26.61 16.40
C LYS A 217 -10.84 27.83 17.31
N LYS A 218 -9.73 27.85 18.05
CA LYS A 218 -9.36 28.97 18.91
C LYS A 218 -8.74 30.14 18.12
N GLY A 219 -8.66 30.04 16.78
CA GLY A 219 -8.08 31.05 15.90
C GLY A 219 -6.56 31.00 15.77
N LYS A 220 -5.91 29.97 16.33
CA LYS A 220 -4.46 29.78 16.24
C LYS A 220 -4.06 29.43 14.81
N LYS A 221 -3.02 30.09 14.29
CA LYS A 221 -2.42 29.77 12.99
C LYS A 221 -1.47 28.59 13.16
N LEU A 222 -1.68 27.53 12.39
CA LEU A 222 -1.01 26.25 12.52
C LEU A 222 -0.41 25.79 11.22
N ASN A 223 0.70 25.01 11.30
CA ASN A 223 1.36 24.41 10.18
C ASN A 223 1.13 22.88 10.19
N ALA A 224 0.45 22.37 9.17
CA ALA A 224 0.31 20.94 8.89
C ALA A 224 1.20 20.57 7.70
N ILE A 225 2.16 19.68 7.90
CA ILE A 225 3.13 19.27 6.88
C ILE A 225 3.01 17.76 6.60
N PHE A 226 3.24 17.38 5.35
CA PHE A 226 3.08 16.02 4.85
C PHE A 226 4.30 15.65 4.03
N SER A 227 4.98 14.53 4.32
CA SER A 227 6.22 14.16 3.64
C SER A 227 6.05 12.92 2.76
N HIS A 228 6.96 12.80 1.78
CA HIS A 228 7.13 11.62 0.95
C HIS A 228 8.64 11.36 0.78
N PRO A 229 9.15 10.15 1.12
CA PRO A 229 10.58 9.86 1.17
C PRO A 229 11.21 9.64 -0.22
N ASP A 230 12.52 9.41 -0.20
CA ASP A 230 13.36 9.08 -1.35
C ASP A 230 13.26 7.61 -1.81
N THR A 231 12.52 6.78 -1.09
CA THR A 231 12.34 5.35 -1.43
C THR A 231 11.01 5.11 -2.15
N ALA A 232 10.90 3.99 -2.84
CA ALA A 232 9.61 3.46 -3.24
C ALA A 232 8.78 3.15 -1.99
N ILE A 233 7.49 3.46 -2.02
CA ILE A 233 6.57 3.22 -0.89
C ILE A 233 5.35 2.42 -1.33
N LYS A 234 4.79 1.65 -0.40
CA LYS A 234 3.46 1.08 -0.61
C LYS A 234 2.42 2.20 -0.61
N CYS A 235 1.44 2.14 -1.51
CA CYS A 235 0.36 3.13 -1.62
C CYS A 235 0.87 4.58 -1.74
N GLY A 236 1.63 4.91 -2.78
CA GLY A 236 2.22 6.24 -3.02
C GLY A 236 1.26 7.43 -2.99
N GLY A 237 -0.05 7.18 -3.01
CA GLY A 237 -1.08 8.20 -2.82
C GLY A 237 -1.45 8.49 -1.37
N ALA A 238 -1.02 7.68 -0.38
CA ALA A 238 -1.50 7.82 1.00
C ALA A 238 -1.18 9.17 1.66
N PRO A 239 0.01 9.78 1.51
CA PRO A 239 0.30 11.09 2.07
C PRO A 239 -0.65 12.18 1.57
N LYS A 240 -0.98 12.13 0.28
CA LYS A 240 -1.94 13.07 -0.34
C LYS A 240 -3.37 12.84 0.17
N LYS A 241 -3.76 11.56 0.37
CA LYS A 241 -5.09 11.21 0.90
C LYS A 241 -5.30 11.77 2.31
N ILE A 242 -4.30 11.65 3.18
CA ILE A 242 -4.37 12.20 4.54
C ILE A 242 -4.47 13.73 4.51
N MET A 243 -3.73 14.39 3.62
CA MET A 243 -3.82 15.83 3.45
C MET A 243 -5.23 16.27 2.98
N TYR A 244 -5.80 15.62 1.97
CA TYR A 244 -7.17 15.87 1.52
C TYR A 244 -8.22 15.59 2.61
N LEU A 245 -8.04 14.53 3.36
CA LEU A 245 -8.99 14.17 4.42
C LEU A 245 -8.89 15.11 5.63
N MET A 246 -7.69 15.61 5.95
CA MET A 246 -7.54 16.67 6.94
C MET A 246 -8.21 17.97 6.50
N ASP A 247 -8.03 18.36 5.24
CA ASP A 247 -8.75 19.49 4.63
C ASP A 247 -10.26 19.33 4.76
N ALA A 248 -10.78 18.13 4.45
CA ALA A 248 -12.22 17.85 4.57
C ALA A 248 -12.70 17.95 6.03
N ARG A 249 -11.96 17.40 7.00
CA ARG A 249 -12.28 17.46 8.43
C ARG A 249 -12.30 18.90 8.96
N LEU A 250 -11.33 19.71 8.55
CA LEU A 250 -11.29 21.13 8.92
C LEU A 250 -12.48 21.90 8.33
N ASN A 251 -12.83 21.64 7.05
CA ASN A 251 -13.96 22.29 6.40
C ASN A 251 -15.33 21.84 6.96
N GLU A 252 -15.46 20.61 7.48
CA GLU A 252 -16.65 20.16 8.21
C GLU A 252 -16.93 20.99 9.45
N VAL A 253 -15.88 21.50 10.10
CA VAL A 253 -16.00 22.38 11.28
C VAL A 253 -16.31 23.81 10.86
N GLY A 254 -15.60 24.34 9.86
CA GLY A 254 -15.84 25.68 9.34
C GLY A 254 -14.73 26.15 8.40
N LYS A 255 -15.05 26.98 7.43
CA LYS A 255 -14.08 27.56 6.50
C LYS A 255 -13.07 28.48 7.21
N ASP A 256 -13.50 29.15 8.24
CA ASP A 256 -12.67 29.99 9.12
C ASP A 256 -11.66 29.14 9.90
N VAL A 257 -12.08 28.00 10.42
CA VAL A 257 -11.20 27.03 11.08
C VAL A 257 -10.18 26.46 10.07
N ARG A 258 -10.62 26.08 8.87
CA ARG A 258 -9.73 25.64 7.80
C ARG A 258 -8.69 26.70 7.41
N ALA A 259 -9.06 27.97 7.37
CA ALA A 259 -8.20 29.08 7.03
C ALA A 259 -7.09 29.34 8.09
N ASN A 260 -7.19 28.73 9.26
CA ASN A 260 -6.18 28.80 10.30
C ASN A 260 -5.07 27.75 10.16
N VAL A 261 -5.20 26.77 9.23
CA VAL A 261 -4.23 25.70 9.05
C VAL A 261 -3.54 25.85 7.68
N ASN A 262 -2.25 26.20 7.69
CA ASN A 262 -1.41 26.18 6.50
C ASN A 262 -0.99 24.72 6.23
N MET A 263 -1.34 24.17 5.07
CA MET A 263 -1.08 22.78 4.69
C MET A 263 -0.04 22.73 3.58
N THR A 264 1.07 21.99 3.78
CA THR A 264 2.14 21.89 2.79
C THR A 264 2.61 20.44 2.61
N PHE A 265 2.66 19.99 1.38
CA PHE A 265 3.21 18.69 0.99
C PHE A 265 4.68 18.83 0.57
N TYR A 266 5.56 17.99 1.13
CA TYR A 266 7.00 17.96 0.88
C TYR A 266 7.41 16.64 0.25
N PRO A 267 7.24 16.45 -1.07
CA PRO A 267 7.75 15.24 -1.74
C PRO A 267 9.25 15.35 -1.99
N ASN A 268 9.95 14.23 -1.80
CA ASN A 268 11.35 14.14 -2.23
C ASN A 268 11.49 14.28 -3.76
N SER A 269 10.53 13.78 -4.52
CA SER A 269 10.56 13.85 -5.99
C SER A 269 10.19 15.24 -6.53
N MET A 270 10.47 15.47 -7.83
CA MET A 270 10.02 16.63 -8.60
C MET A 270 8.59 16.49 -9.14
N LYS A 271 7.87 15.44 -8.71
CA LYS A 271 6.51 15.13 -9.16
C LYS A 271 5.61 14.85 -7.95
N MET A 272 4.35 15.25 -8.05
CA MET A 272 3.34 14.89 -7.07
C MET A 272 2.75 13.49 -7.31
N PHE A 273 2.70 13.07 -8.58
CA PHE A 273 2.19 11.76 -8.98
C PHE A 273 2.93 11.26 -10.23
N SER A 274 2.97 9.95 -10.43
CA SER A 274 3.73 9.32 -11.52
C SER A 274 3.10 9.53 -12.90
N VAL A 275 1.77 9.61 -12.98
CA VAL A 275 1.01 9.81 -14.22
C VAL A 275 0.61 11.28 -14.32
N LYS A 276 1.00 11.92 -15.43
CA LYS A 276 0.88 13.36 -15.62
C LYS A 276 -0.56 13.87 -15.53
N GLU A 277 -1.51 13.18 -16.14
CA GLU A 277 -2.92 13.57 -16.18
C GLU A 277 -3.50 13.64 -14.76
N TYR A 278 -3.16 12.69 -13.90
CA TYR A 278 -3.58 12.71 -12.49
C TYR A 278 -2.81 13.75 -11.68
N GLU A 279 -1.54 13.95 -11.99
CA GLU A 279 -0.72 14.98 -11.32
C GLU A 279 -1.28 16.38 -11.57
N ASP A 280 -1.64 16.69 -12.80
CA ASP A 280 -2.19 17.99 -13.20
C ASP A 280 -3.50 18.27 -12.43
N VAL A 281 -4.38 17.28 -12.29
CA VAL A 281 -5.61 17.39 -11.50
C VAL A 281 -5.31 17.62 -10.02
N ILE A 282 -4.36 16.87 -9.44
CA ILE A 282 -3.97 17.03 -8.04
C ILE A 282 -3.43 18.44 -7.79
N LYS A 283 -2.55 18.95 -8.67
CA LYS A 283 -2.00 20.30 -8.56
C LYS A 283 -3.10 21.38 -8.60
N GLU A 284 -4.06 21.21 -9.50
CA GLU A 284 -5.18 22.14 -9.63
C GLU A 284 -6.08 22.11 -8.38
N GLN A 285 -6.42 20.92 -7.88
CA GLN A 285 -7.19 20.77 -6.65
C GLN A 285 -6.47 21.36 -5.43
N TYR A 286 -5.13 21.22 -5.35
CA TYR A 286 -4.34 21.80 -4.28
C TYR A 286 -4.41 23.34 -4.30
N LYS A 287 -4.28 23.96 -5.48
CA LYS A 287 -4.46 25.42 -5.64
C LYS A 287 -5.84 25.88 -5.19
N GLN A 288 -6.90 25.19 -5.65
CA GLN A 288 -8.30 25.54 -5.32
C GLN A 288 -8.61 25.42 -3.82
N ARG A 289 -7.87 24.57 -3.10
CA ARG A 289 -8.04 24.32 -1.65
C ARG A 289 -7.03 25.03 -0.77
N ASN A 290 -6.21 25.94 -1.33
CA ASN A 290 -5.10 26.60 -0.62
C ASN A 290 -4.19 25.59 0.09
N MET A 291 -3.82 24.54 -0.63
CA MET A 291 -2.80 23.57 -0.23
C MET A 291 -1.51 23.83 -1.01
N ASN A 292 -0.39 23.79 -0.31
CA ASN A 292 0.91 24.08 -0.89
C ASN A 292 1.72 22.81 -1.13
N TRP A 293 2.77 22.89 -1.93
CA TRP A 293 3.78 21.83 -2.07
C TRP A 293 5.16 22.42 -2.34
N LYS A 294 6.20 21.71 -1.90
CA LYS A 294 7.60 22.04 -2.15
C LYS A 294 8.34 20.77 -2.54
N PHE A 295 8.75 20.69 -3.80
CA PHE A 295 9.49 19.55 -4.35
C PHE A 295 10.91 19.44 -3.79
N ALA A 296 11.54 18.28 -4.03
CA ALA A 296 12.92 18.00 -3.71
C ALA A 296 13.25 18.15 -2.21
N HIS A 297 12.35 17.70 -1.33
CA HIS A 297 12.54 17.73 0.11
C HIS A 297 12.45 16.31 0.69
N ASN A 298 13.54 15.83 1.28
CA ASN A 298 13.63 14.54 1.96
C ASN A 298 13.70 14.75 3.48
N LEU A 299 12.77 14.17 4.22
CA LEU A 299 12.76 14.27 5.69
C LEU A 299 13.95 13.53 6.28
N LYS A 300 14.78 14.21 7.07
CA LYS A 300 15.98 13.67 7.72
C LYS A 300 15.87 13.57 9.24
N GLU A 301 15.18 14.54 9.87
CA GLU A 301 15.11 14.63 11.33
C GLU A 301 13.74 15.13 11.77
N VAL A 302 13.28 14.65 12.93
CA VAL A 302 12.09 15.15 13.63
C VAL A 302 12.47 15.47 15.06
N ASP A 303 12.59 16.75 15.38
CA ASP A 303 12.68 17.23 16.76
C ASP A 303 11.25 17.34 17.33
N ILE A 304 10.84 16.30 18.04
CA ILE A 304 9.49 16.22 18.61
C ILE A 304 9.28 17.30 19.69
N LYS A 305 10.32 17.56 20.49
CA LYS A 305 10.24 18.50 21.62
C LYS A 305 10.01 19.93 21.16
N ASN A 306 10.78 20.36 20.14
CA ASN A 306 10.69 21.70 19.58
C ASN A 306 9.70 21.80 18.42
N LYS A 307 9.10 20.67 17.98
CA LYS A 307 8.19 20.56 16.83
C LYS A 307 8.80 21.11 15.53
N VAL A 308 10.00 20.66 15.22
CA VAL A 308 10.71 21.00 13.99
C VAL A 308 11.01 19.75 13.18
N ALA A 309 10.69 19.78 11.89
CA ALA A 309 11.07 18.77 10.93
C ALA A 309 12.17 19.31 10.03
N THR A 310 13.32 18.63 9.98
CA THR A 310 14.46 19.05 9.13
C THR A 310 14.43 18.24 7.85
N PHE A 311 14.35 18.95 6.73
CA PHE A 311 14.39 18.38 5.40
C PHE A 311 15.71 18.66 4.71
N GLU A 312 16.24 17.70 3.97
CA GLU A 312 17.27 17.93 2.97
C GLU A 312 16.58 18.37 1.68
N HIS A 313 16.73 19.65 1.35
CA HIS A 313 16.33 20.20 0.05
C HIS A 313 17.49 20.08 -0.93
N TYR A 314 17.23 19.58 -2.13
CA TYR A 314 18.22 19.44 -3.18
C TYR A 314 17.80 20.17 -4.46
N TRP A 315 18.80 20.57 -5.25
CA TRP A 315 18.64 21.10 -6.60
C TRP A 315 19.87 20.77 -7.44
N ASP A 316 19.74 20.85 -8.74
CA ASP A 316 20.83 20.63 -9.66
C ASP A 316 21.30 21.97 -10.23
N GLU A 317 22.60 22.23 -10.16
CA GLU A 317 23.27 23.39 -10.77
C GLU A 317 24.02 22.92 -12.02
N LYS A 318 24.14 23.81 -13.02
CA LYS A 318 24.98 23.57 -14.18
C LYS A 318 26.45 23.59 -13.75
N GLY A 319 27.15 22.52 -14.03
CA GLY A 319 28.58 22.34 -13.84
C GLY A 319 29.39 22.72 -15.07
N ALA A 320 30.46 21.96 -15.37
CA ALA A 320 31.26 22.13 -16.56
C ALA A 320 30.46 21.76 -17.82
N TRP A 321 30.81 22.41 -18.95
CA TRP A 321 30.32 22.03 -20.27
C TRP A 321 31.08 20.78 -20.74
N ASP A 322 30.37 19.74 -21.09
CA ASP A 322 30.93 18.55 -21.72
C ASP A 322 30.78 18.68 -23.26
N PRO A 323 31.89 18.88 -23.99
CA PRO A 323 31.82 19.07 -25.44
C PRO A 323 31.49 17.79 -26.22
N ASP A 324 31.68 16.61 -25.62
CA ASP A 324 31.41 15.32 -26.27
C ASP A 324 29.93 14.97 -26.19
N LEU A 325 29.26 15.38 -25.10
CA LEU A 325 27.83 15.18 -24.88
C LEU A 325 27.00 16.40 -25.28
N GLU A 326 27.62 17.52 -25.62
CA GLU A 326 26.96 18.82 -25.91
C GLU A 326 25.98 19.25 -24.80
N GLU A 327 26.29 18.95 -23.52
CA GLU A 327 25.49 19.31 -22.37
C GLU A 327 26.35 19.77 -21.19
N TYR A 328 25.69 20.41 -20.21
CA TYR A 328 26.36 20.77 -18.94
C TYR A 328 26.24 19.60 -17.95
N ASP A 329 27.33 19.31 -17.25
CA ASP A 329 27.26 18.46 -16.06
C ASP A 329 26.22 19.01 -15.08
N LEU A 330 25.52 18.12 -14.40
CA LEU A 330 24.59 18.48 -13.35
C LEU A 330 25.23 18.20 -11.97
N LEU A 331 25.50 19.25 -11.24
CA LEU A 331 26.06 19.18 -9.89
C LEU A 331 24.93 19.23 -8.86
N ARG A 332 24.67 18.09 -8.21
CA ARG A 332 23.68 18.03 -7.13
C ARG A 332 24.15 18.86 -5.93
N ARG A 333 23.34 19.84 -5.54
CA ARG A 333 23.49 20.63 -4.32
C ARG A 333 22.43 20.25 -3.31
N THR A 334 22.77 20.35 -2.03
CA THR A 334 21.83 20.10 -0.93
C THR A 334 21.97 21.14 0.16
N LYS A 335 20.89 21.37 0.88
CA LYS A 335 20.88 22.13 2.14
C LYS A 335 19.83 21.59 3.09
N LEU A 336 20.07 21.71 4.39
CA LEU A 336 19.09 21.42 5.41
C LEU A 336 18.13 22.61 5.56
N VAL A 337 16.84 22.31 5.72
CA VAL A 337 15.77 23.29 5.88
C VAL A 337 14.90 22.86 7.05
N ASP A 338 14.87 23.68 8.09
CA ASP A 338 14.02 23.46 9.25
C ASP A 338 12.62 23.99 8.98
N VAL A 339 11.62 23.17 9.26
CA VAL A 339 10.20 23.49 9.05
C VAL A 339 9.47 23.23 10.37
N PRO A 340 8.98 24.29 11.05
CA PRO A 340 8.16 24.11 12.24
C PRO A 340 6.81 23.50 11.87
N TYR A 341 6.30 22.60 12.73
CA TYR A 341 5.01 21.94 12.52
C TYR A 341 4.16 21.94 13.79
N ASP A 342 2.86 21.96 13.64
CA ASP A 342 1.86 21.60 14.65
C ASP A 342 1.32 20.19 14.40
N PHE A 343 1.22 19.82 13.12
CA PHE A 343 0.89 18.49 12.65
C PHE A 343 1.87 18.04 11.55
N LEU A 344 2.54 16.93 11.75
CA LEU A 344 3.44 16.31 10.77
C LEU A 344 2.92 14.91 10.43
N HIS A 345 2.43 14.72 9.20
CA HIS A 345 2.23 13.37 8.67
C HIS A 345 3.47 12.95 7.90
N LEU A 346 4.28 12.08 8.48
CA LEU A 346 5.45 11.54 7.81
C LEU A 346 5.13 10.21 7.11
N THR A 347 5.74 10.03 5.95
CA THR A 347 5.83 8.74 5.29
C THR A 347 7.24 8.21 5.53
N PRO A 348 7.41 7.11 6.29
CA PRO A 348 8.75 6.57 6.53
C PRO A 348 9.35 6.02 5.23
N PRO A 349 10.68 6.07 5.07
CA PRO A 349 11.35 5.27 4.04
C PRO A 349 10.96 3.80 4.16
N MET A 350 10.98 3.07 3.03
CA MET A 350 10.60 1.66 3.01
C MET A 350 11.66 0.83 2.29
N LYS A 351 11.83 -0.40 2.76
CA LYS A 351 12.74 -1.40 2.19
C LYS A 351 12.16 -2.80 2.37
N ALA A 352 12.76 -3.82 1.76
CA ALA A 352 12.49 -5.19 2.16
C ALA A 352 12.93 -5.42 3.62
N PRO A 353 12.33 -6.39 4.34
CA PRO A 353 12.92 -6.89 5.59
C PRO A 353 14.40 -7.22 5.39
N ASP A 354 15.25 -6.87 6.36
CA ASP A 354 16.72 -6.97 6.22
C ASP A 354 17.19 -8.41 5.94
N GLU A 355 16.50 -9.39 6.51
CA GLU A 355 16.80 -10.81 6.31
C GLU A 355 16.55 -11.26 4.86
N ILE A 356 15.70 -10.56 4.13
CA ILE A 356 15.43 -10.82 2.71
C ILE A 356 16.27 -9.90 1.84
N GLY A 357 16.28 -8.61 2.13
CA GLY A 357 16.98 -7.60 1.32
C GLY A 357 18.49 -7.82 1.23
N ASN A 358 19.10 -8.32 2.31
CA ASN A 358 20.52 -8.61 2.42
C ASN A 358 20.91 -10.07 2.09
N SER A 359 19.92 -10.92 1.75
CA SER A 359 20.14 -12.33 1.42
C SER A 359 20.46 -12.53 -0.08
N PRO A 360 20.87 -13.74 -0.50
CA PRO A 360 21.10 -14.07 -1.91
C PRO A 360 19.89 -13.86 -2.83
N ILE A 361 18.67 -13.87 -2.29
CA ILE A 361 17.43 -13.58 -3.06
C ILE A 361 17.04 -12.10 -3.05
N GLY A 362 17.78 -11.25 -2.36
CA GLY A 362 17.63 -9.81 -2.33
C GLY A 362 18.50 -9.12 -3.40
N SER A 363 18.16 -7.89 -3.72
CA SER A 363 19.09 -7.01 -4.44
C SER A 363 19.77 -6.10 -3.41
N GLY A 364 21.02 -5.69 -3.66
CA GLY A 364 21.69 -4.69 -2.82
C GLY A 364 20.95 -3.36 -2.69
N ARG A 365 19.77 -3.23 -3.33
CA ARG A 365 18.82 -2.10 -3.21
C ARG A 365 17.65 -2.39 -2.27
N GLY A 366 17.69 -3.50 -1.52
CA GLY A 366 16.69 -3.84 -0.51
C GLY A 366 15.33 -4.31 -1.04
N TRP A 367 15.27 -4.92 -2.23
CA TRP A 367 14.06 -5.51 -2.83
C TRP A 367 14.38 -6.87 -3.44
N VAL A 368 13.37 -7.70 -3.68
CA VAL A 368 13.53 -8.98 -4.38
C VAL A 368 13.49 -8.71 -5.90
N PRO A 369 14.60 -8.95 -6.63
CA PRO A 369 14.68 -8.67 -8.05
C PRO A 369 13.89 -9.71 -8.86
N VAL A 370 12.95 -9.23 -9.67
CA VAL A 370 12.11 -10.07 -10.52
C VAL A 370 12.02 -9.54 -11.95
N ASN A 371 11.76 -10.42 -12.89
CA ASN A 371 11.25 -10.03 -14.18
C ASN A 371 9.89 -9.36 -13.97
N LYS A 372 9.74 -8.12 -14.44
CA LYS A 372 8.55 -7.30 -14.16
C LYS A 372 7.25 -7.88 -14.73
N GLU A 373 7.33 -8.74 -15.76
CA GLU A 373 6.18 -9.36 -16.41
C GLU A 373 5.84 -10.72 -15.81
N THR A 374 6.81 -11.62 -15.65
CA THR A 374 6.56 -12.97 -15.15
C THR A 374 6.55 -13.07 -13.62
N LEU A 375 7.12 -12.08 -12.92
CA LEU A 375 7.32 -12.03 -11.47
C LEU A 375 8.22 -13.16 -10.94
N GLN A 376 8.96 -13.85 -11.83
CA GLN A 376 10.00 -14.81 -11.51
C GLN A 376 11.28 -14.06 -11.13
N HIS A 377 12.04 -14.59 -10.17
CA HIS A 377 13.32 -14.04 -9.77
C HIS A 377 14.31 -14.06 -10.95
N VAL A 378 15.15 -13.01 -11.06
CA VAL A 378 16.04 -12.83 -12.23
C VAL A 378 17.21 -13.81 -12.29
N ILE A 379 17.48 -14.54 -11.20
CA ILE A 379 18.58 -15.52 -11.11
C ILE A 379 18.07 -16.95 -10.86
N TYR A 380 17.03 -17.09 -10.03
CA TYR A 380 16.54 -18.40 -9.56
C TYR A 380 15.19 -18.72 -10.18
N ASP A 381 15.15 -19.71 -11.05
CA ASP A 381 13.96 -20.05 -11.86
C ASP A 381 12.78 -20.60 -11.05
N ASN A 382 13.05 -21.09 -9.84
CA ASN A 382 12.04 -21.64 -8.94
C ASN A 382 11.61 -20.65 -7.83
N ILE A 383 12.05 -19.39 -7.91
CA ILE A 383 11.67 -18.34 -6.95
C ILE A 383 10.83 -17.28 -7.65
N PHE A 384 9.73 -16.89 -7.01
CA PHE A 384 8.82 -15.84 -7.45
C PHE A 384 8.63 -14.80 -6.34
N SER A 385 8.35 -13.55 -6.71
CA SER A 385 8.01 -12.54 -5.72
C SER A 385 6.92 -11.61 -6.22
N LEU A 386 6.07 -11.16 -5.30
CA LEU A 386 4.96 -10.26 -5.61
C LEU A 386 4.60 -9.37 -4.43
N GLY A 387 3.74 -8.38 -4.69
CA GLY A 387 3.32 -7.39 -3.69
C GLY A 387 4.39 -6.33 -3.45
N ASP A 388 4.38 -5.78 -2.24
CA ASP A 388 5.19 -4.60 -1.95
C ASP A 388 6.69 -4.88 -1.92
N ILE A 389 7.11 -6.13 -1.74
CA ILE A 389 8.53 -6.54 -1.67
C ILE A 389 9.18 -6.72 -3.05
N ALA A 390 8.40 -7.01 -4.09
CA ALA A 390 8.93 -7.24 -5.43
C ALA A 390 9.52 -5.97 -6.05
N ALA A 391 10.69 -6.09 -6.69
CA ALA A 391 11.37 -5.00 -7.39
C ALA A 391 10.74 -4.72 -8.75
N VAL A 392 9.47 -4.30 -8.76
CA VAL A 392 8.77 -3.87 -9.97
C VAL A 392 8.65 -2.35 -10.03
N PRO A 393 8.71 -1.73 -11.22
CA PRO A 393 8.63 -0.27 -11.37
C PRO A 393 7.35 0.34 -10.79
N LEU A 394 6.23 -0.38 -10.93
CA LEU A 394 4.90 -0.02 -10.43
C LEU A 394 4.26 -1.25 -9.79
N GLY A 395 3.30 -1.04 -8.87
CA GLY A 395 2.51 -2.17 -8.40
C GLY A 395 2.57 -2.45 -6.89
N LYS A 396 3.04 -1.50 -6.08
CA LYS A 396 2.99 -1.64 -4.60
C LYS A 396 1.64 -1.20 -4.05
N THR A 397 0.55 -1.83 -4.56
CA THR A 397 -0.84 -1.58 -4.14
C THR A 397 -1.63 -2.89 -4.07
N GLY A 398 -2.68 -2.93 -3.24
CA GLY A 398 -3.56 -4.10 -3.16
C GLY A 398 -4.26 -4.44 -4.49
N GLY A 399 -4.56 -3.43 -5.31
CA GLY A 399 -5.12 -3.66 -6.65
C GLY A 399 -4.13 -4.32 -7.60
N SER A 400 -2.86 -3.98 -7.50
CA SER A 400 -1.77 -4.64 -8.26
C SER A 400 -1.60 -6.09 -7.82
N VAL A 401 -1.61 -6.36 -6.50
CA VAL A 401 -1.55 -7.72 -5.97
C VAL A 401 -2.65 -8.61 -6.56
N ARG A 402 -3.86 -8.07 -6.78
CA ARG A 402 -4.98 -8.79 -7.41
C ARG A 402 -4.64 -9.33 -8.82
N LYS A 403 -3.78 -8.65 -9.56
CA LYS A 403 -3.29 -9.14 -10.85
C LYS A 403 -2.05 -10.02 -10.70
N GLN A 404 -1.13 -9.62 -9.83
CA GLN A 404 0.16 -10.28 -9.64
C GLN A 404 0.04 -11.72 -9.16
N TYR A 405 -0.81 -12.01 -8.15
CA TYR A 405 -0.88 -13.38 -7.62
C TYR A 405 -1.42 -14.39 -8.63
N LYS A 406 -2.25 -13.94 -9.59
CA LYS A 406 -2.72 -14.80 -10.69
C LYS A 406 -1.56 -15.15 -11.63
N VAL A 407 -0.77 -14.16 -12.01
CA VAL A 407 0.42 -14.34 -12.85
C VAL A 407 1.43 -15.28 -12.18
N VAL A 408 1.71 -15.07 -10.89
CA VAL A 408 2.65 -15.92 -10.14
C VAL A 408 2.18 -17.36 -10.10
N VAL A 409 0.91 -17.61 -9.77
CA VAL A 409 0.38 -18.99 -9.68
C VAL A 409 0.35 -19.67 -11.04
N ASP A 410 -0.12 -18.98 -12.07
CA ASP A 410 -0.18 -19.52 -13.42
C ASP A 410 1.24 -19.86 -13.95
N ASN A 411 2.25 -19.02 -13.65
CA ASN A 411 3.64 -19.26 -14.01
C ASN A 411 4.30 -20.37 -13.15
N ILE A 412 4.00 -20.48 -11.86
CA ILE A 412 4.48 -21.59 -11.03
C ILE A 412 3.96 -22.92 -11.60
N ILE A 413 2.67 -23.01 -11.94
CA ILE A 413 2.10 -24.22 -12.54
C ILE A 413 2.77 -24.54 -13.88
N SER A 414 2.97 -23.56 -14.75
CA SER A 414 3.70 -23.73 -16.00
C SER A 414 5.12 -24.26 -15.78
N ALA A 415 5.85 -23.70 -14.80
CA ALA A 415 7.19 -24.16 -14.44
C ALA A 415 7.19 -25.61 -13.92
N MET A 416 6.21 -25.96 -13.05
CA MET A 416 6.03 -27.34 -12.55
C MET A 416 5.73 -28.34 -13.68
N GLU A 417 5.07 -27.90 -14.73
CA GLU A 417 4.76 -28.69 -15.94
C GLU A 417 5.91 -28.69 -16.97
N GLY A 418 7.02 -28.02 -16.69
CA GLY A 418 8.14 -27.87 -17.64
C GLY A 418 7.81 -27.02 -18.87
N LYS A 419 6.83 -26.12 -18.75
CA LYS A 419 6.37 -25.24 -19.83
C LYS A 419 6.94 -23.83 -19.70
N GLU A 420 6.91 -23.08 -20.77
CA GLU A 420 7.26 -21.64 -20.76
C GLU A 420 6.30 -20.82 -19.90
N LEU A 421 6.83 -19.75 -19.28
CA LEU A 421 6.07 -18.81 -18.48
C LEU A 421 5.33 -17.82 -19.40
N THR A 422 4.07 -18.05 -19.65
CA THR A 422 3.26 -17.23 -20.56
C THR A 422 2.40 -16.18 -19.88
N ALA A 423 2.12 -16.35 -18.58
CA ALA A 423 1.33 -15.38 -17.83
C ALA A 423 2.16 -14.10 -17.59
N LYS A 424 1.56 -12.93 -17.87
CA LYS A 424 2.25 -11.65 -17.80
C LYS A 424 1.48 -10.63 -16.96
N TYR A 425 2.20 -9.97 -16.09
CA TYR A 425 1.75 -8.77 -15.38
C TYR A 425 2.02 -7.55 -16.26
N ASP A 426 0.99 -6.79 -16.53
CA ASP A 426 1.01 -5.60 -17.40
C ASP A 426 1.37 -4.29 -16.67
N GLY A 427 1.66 -4.36 -15.37
CA GLY A 427 1.92 -3.19 -14.54
C GLY A 427 0.67 -2.52 -13.97
N TYR A 428 -0.50 -3.15 -14.12
CA TYR A 428 -1.74 -2.58 -13.63
C TYR A 428 -1.61 -2.13 -12.17
N THR A 429 -1.84 -0.85 -11.97
CA THR A 429 -1.79 -0.19 -10.67
C THR A 429 -3.05 0.63 -10.50
N VAL A 430 -3.70 0.49 -9.36
CA VAL A 430 -4.82 1.34 -8.99
C VAL A 430 -4.54 2.05 -7.68
N CYS A 431 -4.68 3.36 -7.71
CA CYS A 431 -4.60 4.23 -6.54
C CYS A 431 -5.88 5.06 -6.44
N PRO A 432 -6.93 4.56 -5.76
CA PRO A 432 -8.10 5.39 -5.49
C PRO A 432 -7.69 6.55 -4.57
N ILE A 433 -7.49 7.72 -5.16
CA ILE A 433 -7.10 8.93 -4.43
C ILE A 433 -8.33 9.51 -3.77
N ILE A 434 -8.37 9.41 -2.44
CA ILE A 434 -9.43 10.00 -1.63
C ILE A 434 -9.18 11.51 -1.60
N THR A 435 -10.03 12.27 -2.28
CA THR A 435 -9.91 13.73 -2.42
C THR A 435 -10.77 14.49 -1.40
N GLY A 436 -11.52 13.75 -0.59
CA GLY A 436 -12.37 14.27 0.48
C GLY A 436 -13.29 13.19 1.02
N ILE A 437 -14.02 13.50 2.07
CA ILE A 437 -15.08 12.62 2.58
C ILE A 437 -16.21 12.59 1.55
N GLY A 438 -16.53 11.40 1.05
CA GLY A 438 -17.50 11.23 -0.04
C GLY A 438 -16.95 11.45 -1.44
N SER A 439 -15.64 11.67 -1.62
CA SER A 439 -15.04 11.95 -2.92
C SER A 439 -13.75 11.17 -3.17
N VAL A 440 -13.66 10.51 -4.33
CA VAL A 440 -12.50 9.72 -4.75
C VAL A 440 -12.28 9.88 -6.24
N MET A 441 -11.03 10.12 -6.65
CA MET A 441 -10.54 9.98 -8.01
C MET A 441 -9.90 8.59 -8.16
N LEU A 442 -10.41 7.77 -9.09
CA LEU A 442 -9.93 6.40 -9.30
C LEU A 442 -8.79 6.41 -10.31
N ALA A 443 -7.56 6.60 -9.82
CA ALA A 443 -6.37 6.58 -10.69
C ALA A 443 -5.94 5.15 -10.98
N GLU A 444 -6.15 4.70 -12.22
CA GLU A 444 -5.72 3.41 -12.77
C GLU A 444 -4.72 3.65 -13.92
N PHE A 445 -3.63 2.90 -13.92
CA PHE A 445 -2.56 3.01 -14.91
C PHE A 445 -1.71 1.73 -14.94
N ASP A 446 -0.86 1.61 -15.95
CA ASP A 446 0.05 0.48 -16.16
C ASP A 446 1.46 0.94 -16.58
N TRP A 447 2.25 0.05 -17.22
CA TRP A 447 3.60 0.37 -17.71
C TRP A 447 3.65 1.54 -18.70
N SER A 448 2.54 1.88 -19.36
CA SER A 448 2.47 3.01 -20.32
C SER A 448 2.57 4.37 -19.63
N MET A 449 2.41 4.41 -18.30
CA MET A 449 2.34 5.65 -17.49
C MET A 449 1.21 6.58 -17.95
N LYS A 450 0.13 6.01 -18.50
CA LYS A 450 -1.08 6.71 -18.93
C LYS A 450 -2.28 6.17 -18.17
N PRO A 451 -3.37 6.95 -18.03
CA PRO A 451 -4.63 6.43 -17.51
C PRO A 451 -5.15 5.22 -18.30
N THR A 452 -5.42 4.11 -17.60
CA THR A 452 -5.98 2.87 -18.16
C THR A 452 -7.23 2.48 -17.39
N PRO A 453 -8.33 3.27 -17.48
CA PRO A 453 -9.50 3.08 -16.64
C PRO A 453 -10.23 1.76 -16.97
N SER A 454 -10.57 1.01 -15.93
CA SER A 454 -11.42 -0.20 -16.03
C SER A 454 -12.89 0.12 -16.30
N PHE A 455 -13.29 1.39 -16.17
CA PHE A 455 -14.67 1.85 -16.33
C PHE A 455 -14.76 2.92 -17.41
N PRO A 456 -15.85 2.97 -18.18
CA PRO A 456 -16.02 3.95 -19.25
C PRO A 456 -16.40 5.34 -18.71
N LEU A 457 -15.66 5.81 -17.72
CA LEU A 457 -15.83 7.11 -17.08
C LEU A 457 -14.50 7.86 -17.10
N ASP A 458 -14.54 9.18 -17.17
CA ASP A 458 -13.34 10.02 -17.08
C ASP A 458 -12.61 9.73 -15.76
N PRO A 459 -11.39 9.16 -15.79
CA PRO A 459 -10.65 8.74 -14.60
C PRO A 459 -10.07 9.91 -13.82
N THR A 460 -10.03 11.11 -14.42
CA THR A 460 -9.52 12.34 -13.78
C THR A 460 -10.56 13.04 -12.92
N LYS A 461 -11.83 12.59 -12.99
CA LYS A 461 -12.92 13.18 -12.22
C LYS A 461 -13.12 12.46 -10.89
N GLU A 462 -13.19 13.22 -9.83
CA GLU A 462 -13.62 12.71 -8.53
C GLU A 462 -15.11 12.39 -8.52
N ARG A 463 -15.50 11.26 -7.88
CA ARG A 463 -16.88 10.78 -7.86
C ARG A 463 -17.22 10.15 -6.52
N TYR A 464 -18.48 10.35 -6.11
CA TYR A 464 -19.04 9.71 -4.92
C TYR A 464 -19.14 8.17 -5.06
N ILE A 465 -19.42 7.66 -6.26
CA ILE A 465 -19.49 6.21 -6.50
C ILE A 465 -18.16 5.50 -6.17
N TRP A 466 -17.01 6.15 -6.42
CA TRP A 466 -15.69 5.61 -6.06
C TRP A 466 -15.44 5.65 -4.54
N TRP A 467 -16.06 6.61 -3.85
CA TRP A 467 -16.08 6.62 -2.39
C TRP A 467 -16.83 5.41 -1.84
N LEU A 468 -18.02 5.10 -2.37
CA LEU A 468 -18.79 3.92 -1.98
C LEU A 468 -18.01 2.63 -2.24
N LEU A 469 -17.38 2.51 -3.42
CA LEU A 469 -16.50 1.40 -3.74
C LEU A 469 -15.40 1.28 -2.67
N LYS A 470 -14.75 2.39 -2.36
CA LYS A 470 -13.59 2.44 -1.46
C LYS A 470 -13.96 2.14 0.00
N ALA A 471 -15.02 2.75 0.50
CA ALA A 471 -15.40 2.65 1.90
C ALA A 471 -16.15 1.36 2.24
N TYR A 472 -16.91 0.78 1.27
CA TYR A 472 -17.84 -0.31 1.59
C TYR A 472 -17.60 -1.61 0.80
N ILE A 473 -17.04 -1.53 -0.40
CA ILE A 473 -16.91 -2.70 -1.29
C ILE A 473 -15.51 -3.30 -1.28
N LEU A 474 -14.45 -2.48 -1.23
CA LEU A 474 -13.08 -3.00 -1.31
C LEU A 474 -12.71 -3.93 -0.14
N LYS A 475 -13.22 -3.68 1.07
CA LYS A 475 -12.96 -4.57 2.22
C LYS A 475 -13.52 -5.98 2.00
N PRO A 476 -14.82 -6.19 1.74
CA PRO A 476 -15.36 -7.51 1.46
C PRO A 476 -14.76 -8.13 0.18
N MET A 477 -14.48 -7.34 -0.84
CA MET A 477 -13.79 -7.84 -2.04
C MET A 477 -12.38 -8.38 -1.71
N THR A 478 -11.65 -7.72 -0.83
CA THR A 478 -10.35 -8.21 -0.36
C THR A 478 -10.51 -9.48 0.45
N GLN A 479 -11.35 -9.47 1.47
CA GLN A 479 -11.49 -10.58 2.43
C GLN A 479 -12.11 -11.83 1.80
N TYR A 480 -13.16 -11.70 1.01
CA TYR A 480 -13.92 -12.83 0.45
C TYR A 480 -13.62 -13.11 -1.02
N GLY A 481 -12.97 -12.20 -1.71
CA GLY A 481 -12.55 -12.36 -3.09
C GLY A 481 -11.06 -12.72 -3.21
N MET A 482 -10.18 -11.78 -2.85
CA MET A 482 -8.74 -11.96 -3.02
C MET A 482 -8.17 -13.04 -2.09
N LEU A 483 -8.44 -12.96 -0.77
CA LEU A 483 -7.94 -13.96 0.21
C LEU A 483 -8.50 -15.35 -0.02
N SER A 484 -9.56 -15.51 -0.79
CA SER A 484 -10.08 -16.81 -1.23
C SER A 484 -9.52 -17.28 -2.58
N GLY A 485 -8.65 -16.50 -3.22
CA GLY A 485 -8.06 -16.82 -4.52
C GLY A 485 -9.02 -16.72 -5.72
N LYS A 486 -10.21 -16.13 -5.56
CA LYS A 486 -11.30 -16.11 -6.56
C LYS A 486 -11.35 -14.85 -7.43
N VAL A 487 -10.74 -13.74 -7.03
CA VAL A 487 -10.87 -12.43 -7.71
C VAL A 487 -9.54 -11.89 -8.22
#